data_ed0c1fc2f0e434ec61fe3cc87a6dab84
#
_entry.id   ed0c1fc2f0e434ec61fe3cc87a6dab84
#
_cell.length_a   1.000
_cell.length_b   1.000
_cell.length_c   1.000
_cell.angle_alpha   90.00
_cell.angle_beta   90.00
_cell.angle_gamma   90.00
#
_symmetry.space_group_name_H-M   'P 1'
#
loop_
_entity.id
_entity.type
_entity.pdbx_description
1 polymer ?
#
loop_
_entity_poly.entity_id
_entity_poly.type
_entity_poly.pdbx_seq_one_letter_code
_entity_poly.pdbx_strand_id
1 'polypeptide(L)'
;MNIKTLLSMNALIPTLSLIAVIGLLAGCTGSAPTGKNTSVGTVSIINVSYDPTRELYEQYNRLFQAHWEKENGQKVEIIQSHGGSGKQARSVIEGNAADVVTLALEQDIDELRKAGLIDVGWVNEFDKNSAPYTSTIVLLVREGNPKNISDWGDIVKPGVQVITPDPKSSGGARWNFLAAWAFADKRNNGDESGNMEFLRALYSNVTVLDSGARGSTTTFVENRQGDVLLAWENEAFLVMNEYPDSFEIVVPSLSILAQPSVAVVDANVRRHGTEEVAKAYLRFLYSDEAQRMQGRNYYRPSNPNILKEFANLFDLNIQLVNIDDNFGGWEAATARFFADGAIFDQIYRK
;
A
#
# COMPACT_ATOMS: atom_id res chain seq x y z
N MET A 1 -41.08 40.44 -16.52
CA MET A 1 -40.82 41.89 -16.70
C MET A 1 -39.34 42.04 -16.99
N ASN A 2 -38.99 42.00 -18.24
CA ASN A 2 -38.43 43.11 -19.04
C ASN A 2 -37.06 43.56 -18.54
N ILE A 3 -36.02 43.73 -19.29
CA ILE A 3 -35.72 43.86 -20.74
C ILE A 3 -34.27 44.32 -20.80
N LYS A 4 -33.44 43.69 -21.68
CA LYS A 4 -32.55 44.30 -22.71
C LYS A 4 -31.74 45.55 -22.31
N THR A 5 -30.46 45.69 -22.68
CA THR A 5 -29.94 46.06 -24.01
C THR A 5 -28.41 46.25 -23.89
N LEU A 6 -27.55 45.69 -24.65
CA LEU A 6 -27.05 45.96 -26.05
C LEU A 6 -25.88 46.95 -26.17
N LEU A 7 -24.90 46.53 -26.98
CA LEU A 7 -23.99 47.31 -27.84
C LEU A 7 -22.74 47.93 -27.19
N SER A 8 -21.58 48.02 -27.82
CA SER A 8 -21.00 47.57 -29.10
C SER A 8 -19.56 48.10 -29.22
N MET A 9 -18.73 47.37 -29.99
CA MET A 9 -17.67 47.87 -30.92
C MET A 9 -16.61 48.86 -30.38
N ASN A 10 -15.31 48.62 -30.55
CA ASN A 10 -14.58 48.83 -31.81
C ASN A 10 -13.14 48.33 -31.69
N ALA A 11 -12.69 47.79 -32.80
CA ALA A 11 -11.32 47.44 -33.13
C ALA A 11 -10.46 48.67 -33.43
N LEU A 12 -9.15 48.57 -33.17
CA LEU A 12 -8.14 49.35 -33.88
C LEU A 12 -6.80 48.62 -33.79
N ILE A 13 -6.34 48.15 -34.96
CA ILE A 13 -4.97 47.76 -35.28
C ILE A 13 -4.26 49.03 -35.76
N PRO A 14 -2.98 49.22 -35.46
CA PRO A 14 -2.06 49.57 -36.53
C PRO A 14 -0.73 48.77 -36.52
N THR A 15 -0.49 48.12 -37.63
CA THR A 15 0.65 48.15 -38.60
C THR A 15 2.07 48.43 -38.09
N LEU A 16 2.88 47.42 -38.41
CA LEU A 16 4.26 47.40 -38.94
C LEU A 16 5.18 48.65 -38.79
N SER A 17 6.37 48.36 -38.26
CA SER A 17 7.59 48.96 -38.81
C SER A 17 8.79 48.03 -38.69
N LEU A 18 9.28 47.60 -39.82
CA LEU A 18 10.49 46.83 -40.10
C LEU A 18 11.67 47.78 -40.11
N ILE A 19 12.68 47.60 -39.24
CA ILE A 19 13.99 48.25 -39.44
C ILE A 19 15.05 47.18 -39.39
N ALA A 20 15.66 46.93 -40.53
CA ALA A 20 16.88 46.15 -40.70
C ALA A 20 18.10 47.09 -40.46
N VAL A 21 19.00 46.64 -39.59
CA VAL A 21 20.35 47.18 -39.46
C VAL A 21 21.36 46.06 -39.60
N ILE A 22 22.08 46.07 -40.69
CA ILE A 22 23.28 45.27 -40.96
C ILE A 22 24.48 46.02 -40.37
N GLY A 23 25.35 45.37 -39.65
CA GLY A 23 26.59 46.01 -39.16
C GLY A 23 27.57 45.08 -38.48
N LEU A 24 28.47 44.49 -39.26
CA LEU A 24 29.88 44.26 -39.04
C LEU A 24 30.41 43.28 -37.98
N LEU A 25 31.05 42.26 -38.53
CA LEU A 25 32.01 41.31 -37.95
C LEU A 25 33.19 42.03 -37.27
N ALA A 26 33.47 41.60 -36.03
CA ALA A 26 34.83 41.65 -35.47
C ALA A 26 35.03 40.41 -34.64
N GLY A 27 35.92 39.53 -35.08
CA GLY A 27 36.28 38.29 -34.37
C GLY A 27 37.10 38.57 -33.13
N CYS A 28 36.75 37.83 -32.05
CA CYS A 28 37.68 37.57 -30.96
C CYS A 28 37.52 36.09 -30.62
N THR A 29 38.58 35.32 -30.93
CA THR A 29 38.76 33.97 -30.49
C THR A 29 38.99 33.97 -28.97
N GLY A 30 37.94 33.75 -28.21
CA GLY A 30 37.99 33.45 -26.78
C GLY A 30 37.46 32.05 -26.58
N SER A 31 38.34 31.11 -26.18
CA SER A 31 37.96 29.77 -25.77
C SER A 31 36.96 29.84 -24.60
N ALA A 32 35.68 29.59 -24.87
CA ALA A 32 34.69 29.43 -23.83
C ALA A 32 34.89 28.08 -23.17
N PRO A 33 34.87 28.02 -21.84
CA PRO A 33 34.80 26.71 -21.15
C PRO A 33 33.43 26.12 -21.48
N THR A 34 33.43 24.98 -22.16
CA THR A 34 32.23 24.16 -22.37
C THR A 34 31.84 23.50 -21.05
N GLY A 35 31.33 24.29 -20.13
CA GLY A 35 30.51 23.77 -19.03
C GLY A 35 29.14 23.42 -19.65
N LYS A 36 28.92 22.18 -19.97
CA LYS A 36 27.57 21.66 -20.17
C LYS A 36 26.81 21.75 -18.84
N ASN A 37 26.24 22.91 -18.55
CA ASN A 37 25.10 22.97 -17.63
C ASN A 37 23.90 22.41 -18.40
N THR A 38 23.84 21.09 -18.53
CA THR A 38 22.59 20.41 -18.73
C THR A 38 21.82 20.57 -17.42
N SER A 39 20.89 21.51 -17.35
CA SER A 39 19.86 21.47 -16.32
C SER A 39 19.17 20.10 -16.49
N VAL A 40 19.53 19.14 -15.64
CA VAL A 40 18.88 17.85 -15.58
C VAL A 40 17.44 18.14 -15.15
N GLY A 41 16.47 17.97 -16.07
CA GLY A 41 15.07 18.29 -15.82
C GLY A 41 14.54 17.48 -14.63
N THR A 42 13.45 17.92 -14.03
CA THR A 42 12.74 17.12 -13.04
C THR A 42 12.12 15.90 -13.74
N VAL A 43 12.37 14.70 -13.23
CA VAL A 43 11.67 13.47 -13.62
C VAL A 43 10.48 13.25 -12.71
N SER A 44 9.38 12.71 -13.23
CA SER A 44 8.18 12.38 -12.43
C SER A 44 7.88 10.90 -12.53
N ILE A 45 7.56 10.28 -11.40
CA ILE A 45 7.08 8.88 -11.32
C ILE A 45 5.77 8.81 -10.53
N ILE A 46 4.95 7.83 -10.88
CA ILE A 46 3.67 7.57 -10.20
C ILE A 46 3.79 6.26 -9.42
N ASN A 47 3.58 6.33 -8.10
CA ASN A 47 3.45 5.15 -7.24
C ASN A 47 1.98 4.91 -6.87
N VAL A 48 1.47 3.75 -7.22
CA VAL A 48 0.13 3.29 -6.86
C VAL A 48 0.25 2.28 -5.72
N SER A 49 -0.28 2.63 -4.54
CA SER A 49 -0.08 1.92 -3.29
C SER A 49 -1.38 1.50 -2.61
N TYR A 50 -1.30 0.60 -1.65
CA TYR A 50 -2.42 0.23 -0.80
C TYR A 50 -2.57 1.15 0.43
N ASP A 51 -3.77 1.16 1.05
CA ASP A 51 -4.16 2.16 2.04
C ASP A 51 -3.23 2.32 3.25
N PRO A 52 -2.78 1.28 3.96
CA PRO A 52 -1.99 1.41 5.18
C PRO A 52 -0.64 2.11 5.04
N THR A 53 -0.14 2.33 3.83
CA THR A 53 1.19 2.88 3.57
C THR A 53 1.26 4.39 3.41
N ARG A 54 0.17 5.14 3.63
CA ARG A 54 0.12 6.60 3.39
C ARG A 54 1.23 7.33 4.12
N GLU A 55 1.33 7.16 5.40
CA GLU A 55 2.27 7.84 6.28
C GLU A 55 3.71 7.43 5.99
N LEU A 56 3.93 6.15 5.69
CA LEU A 56 5.23 5.63 5.27
C LEU A 56 5.71 6.30 3.98
N TYR A 57 4.89 6.28 2.91
CA TYR A 57 5.32 6.82 1.62
C TYR A 57 5.39 8.35 1.61
N GLU A 58 4.63 9.05 2.45
CA GLU A 58 4.81 10.49 2.62
C GLU A 58 6.23 10.83 3.11
N GLN A 59 6.76 10.09 4.06
CA GLN A 59 8.10 10.27 4.59
C GLN A 59 9.16 9.71 3.63
N TYR A 60 8.91 8.51 3.09
CA TYR A 60 9.81 7.83 2.18
C TYR A 60 10.07 8.61 0.90
N ASN A 61 9.03 9.21 0.31
CA ASN A 61 9.17 9.99 -0.91
C ASN A 61 10.13 11.18 -0.72
N ARG A 62 10.03 11.88 0.42
CA ARG A 62 10.97 12.98 0.75
C ARG A 62 12.41 12.48 0.93
N LEU A 63 12.58 11.32 1.57
CA LEU A 63 13.87 10.69 1.77
C LEU A 63 14.50 10.28 0.43
N PHE A 64 13.73 9.62 -0.43
CA PHE A 64 14.20 9.21 -1.74
C PHE A 64 14.50 10.40 -2.65
N GLN A 65 13.68 11.45 -2.64
CA GLN A 65 13.91 12.69 -3.40
C GLN A 65 15.28 13.31 -3.05
N ALA A 66 15.56 13.42 -1.77
CA ALA A 66 16.86 13.96 -1.30
C ALA A 66 18.05 13.04 -1.70
N HIS A 67 17.87 11.73 -1.59
CA HIS A 67 18.86 10.75 -2.01
C HIS A 67 19.12 10.82 -3.51
N TRP A 68 18.05 10.79 -4.32
CA TRP A 68 18.16 10.82 -5.78
C TRP A 68 18.82 12.10 -6.30
N GLU A 69 18.41 13.26 -5.78
CA GLU A 69 18.99 14.55 -6.14
C GLU A 69 20.47 14.62 -5.79
N LYS A 70 20.86 14.10 -4.62
CA LYS A 70 22.25 14.05 -4.18
C LYS A 70 23.13 13.18 -5.09
N GLU A 71 22.64 11.99 -5.46
CA GLU A 71 23.42 11.02 -6.24
C GLU A 71 23.43 11.33 -7.74
N ASN A 72 22.35 11.90 -8.29
CA ASN A 72 22.18 12.10 -9.74
C ASN A 72 22.13 13.56 -10.18
N GLY A 73 22.08 14.52 -9.25
CA GLY A 73 21.90 15.94 -9.58
C GLY A 73 20.56 16.24 -10.25
N GLN A 74 19.59 15.30 -10.19
CA GLN A 74 18.29 15.39 -10.82
C GLN A 74 17.18 15.39 -9.77
N LYS A 75 16.23 16.29 -9.89
CA LYS A 75 15.03 16.27 -9.05
C LYS A 75 14.05 15.20 -9.53
N VAL A 76 13.40 14.55 -8.59
CA VAL A 76 12.29 13.62 -8.86
C VAL A 76 11.02 14.09 -8.15
N GLU A 77 9.92 14.10 -8.87
CA GLU A 77 8.57 14.26 -8.33
C GLU A 77 7.90 12.88 -8.22
N ILE A 78 7.27 12.60 -7.08
CA ILE A 78 6.60 11.32 -6.86
C ILE A 78 5.13 11.59 -6.62
N ILE A 79 4.30 11.18 -7.58
CA ILE A 79 2.84 11.25 -7.50
C ILE A 79 2.35 9.98 -6.81
N GLN A 80 1.59 10.15 -5.73
CA GLN A 80 1.17 9.04 -4.88
C GLN A 80 -0.34 8.83 -4.94
N SER A 81 -0.77 7.56 -5.09
CA SER A 81 -2.16 7.13 -4.98
C SER A 81 -2.31 6.03 -3.94
N HIS A 82 -3.37 6.08 -3.13
CA HIS A 82 -3.67 5.07 -2.12
C HIS A 82 -5.12 4.60 -2.19
N GLY A 83 -5.34 3.31 -1.93
CA GLY A 83 -6.66 2.70 -1.93
C GLY A 83 -6.60 1.22 -1.59
N GLY A 84 -7.72 0.52 -1.63
CA GLY A 84 -7.73 -0.94 -1.48
C GLY A 84 -6.86 -1.61 -2.57
N SER A 85 -5.99 -2.54 -2.18
CA SER A 85 -4.94 -3.12 -3.04
C SER A 85 -5.48 -3.65 -4.38
N GLY A 86 -6.50 -4.49 -4.36
CA GLY A 86 -7.12 -5.01 -5.59
C GLY A 86 -7.82 -3.93 -6.44
N LYS A 87 -8.33 -2.85 -5.81
CA LYS A 87 -8.86 -1.69 -6.54
C LYS A 87 -7.74 -0.92 -7.23
N GLN A 88 -6.61 -0.75 -6.57
CA GLN A 88 -5.42 -0.08 -7.12
C GLN A 88 -4.85 -0.90 -8.30
N ALA A 89 -4.71 -2.22 -8.16
CA ALA A 89 -4.29 -3.09 -9.26
C ALA A 89 -5.21 -2.93 -10.49
N ARG A 90 -6.52 -2.99 -10.30
CA ARG A 90 -7.48 -2.77 -11.39
C ARG A 90 -7.35 -1.40 -12.04
N SER A 91 -7.14 -0.34 -11.27
CA SER A 91 -6.96 1.00 -11.83
C SER A 91 -5.77 1.08 -12.78
N VAL A 92 -4.66 0.38 -12.47
CA VAL A 92 -3.48 0.33 -13.34
C VAL A 92 -3.79 -0.47 -14.61
N ILE A 93 -4.48 -1.60 -14.50
CA ILE A 93 -4.92 -2.40 -15.64
C ILE A 93 -5.86 -1.59 -16.56
N GLU A 94 -6.71 -0.76 -15.98
CA GLU A 94 -7.66 0.12 -16.68
C GLU A 94 -7.02 1.41 -17.23
N GLY A 95 -5.72 1.61 -17.06
CA GLY A 95 -4.97 2.69 -17.71
C GLY A 95 -4.38 3.76 -16.79
N ASN A 96 -4.39 3.60 -15.46
CA ASN A 96 -3.59 4.45 -14.59
C ASN A 96 -2.11 4.26 -14.95
N ALA A 97 -1.43 5.36 -15.25
CA ALA A 97 -0.07 5.36 -15.78
C ALA A 97 1.00 5.19 -14.68
N ALA A 98 0.77 4.28 -13.72
CA ALA A 98 1.72 4.01 -12.64
C ALA A 98 3.08 3.55 -13.19
N ASP A 99 4.16 4.08 -12.65
CA ASP A 99 5.53 3.62 -12.92
C ASP A 99 5.93 2.49 -11.98
N VAL A 100 5.45 2.53 -10.74
CA VAL A 100 5.64 1.50 -9.73
C VAL A 100 4.33 1.20 -9.01
N VAL A 101 4.20 -0.02 -8.55
CA VAL A 101 3.13 -0.46 -7.65
C VAL A 101 3.72 -0.99 -6.36
N THR A 102 3.05 -0.67 -5.24
CA THR A 102 3.42 -1.10 -3.90
C THR A 102 2.14 -1.58 -3.22
N LEU A 103 1.82 -2.87 -3.40
CA LEU A 103 0.52 -3.44 -3.09
C LEU A 103 0.56 -4.41 -1.90
N ALA A 104 -0.60 -4.69 -1.32
CA ALA A 104 -0.70 -5.57 -0.16
C ALA A 104 -0.45 -7.05 -0.48
N LEU A 105 -0.63 -7.44 -1.74
CA LEU A 105 -0.60 -8.83 -2.16
C LEU A 105 0.23 -9.01 -3.43
N GLU A 106 1.07 -10.03 -3.44
CA GLU A 106 1.72 -10.54 -4.64
C GLU A 106 0.72 -10.84 -5.76
N GLN A 107 -0.42 -11.46 -5.41
CA GLN A 107 -1.49 -11.77 -6.36
C GLN A 107 -2.03 -10.53 -7.09
N ASP A 108 -2.18 -9.39 -6.39
CA ASP A 108 -2.67 -8.16 -7.03
C ASP A 108 -1.67 -7.62 -8.05
N ILE A 109 -0.36 -7.79 -7.80
CA ILE A 109 0.71 -7.47 -8.77
C ILE A 109 0.73 -8.47 -9.92
N ASP A 110 0.50 -9.76 -9.63
CA ASP A 110 0.48 -10.81 -10.66
C ASP A 110 -0.67 -10.62 -11.67
N GLU A 111 -1.79 -9.99 -11.26
CA GLU A 111 -2.83 -9.59 -12.20
C GLU A 111 -2.33 -8.54 -13.22
N LEU A 112 -1.45 -7.62 -12.80
CA LEU A 112 -0.80 -6.69 -13.75
C LEU A 112 0.14 -7.43 -14.71
N ARG A 113 0.87 -8.43 -14.21
CA ARG A 113 1.71 -9.30 -15.04
C ARG A 113 0.88 -10.05 -16.07
N LYS A 114 -0.24 -10.65 -15.66
CA LYS A 114 -1.19 -11.34 -16.56
C LYS A 114 -1.76 -10.40 -17.62
N ALA A 115 -1.95 -9.12 -17.27
CA ALA A 115 -2.37 -8.08 -18.21
C ALA A 115 -1.23 -7.57 -19.13
N GLY A 116 0.00 -8.09 -19.00
CA GLY A 116 1.15 -7.72 -19.83
C GLY A 116 1.78 -6.37 -19.46
N LEU A 117 1.52 -5.86 -18.27
CA LEU A 117 2.06 -4.58 -17.80
C LEU A 117 3.37 -4.73 -17.02
N ILE A 118 3.60 -5.89 -16.43
CA ILE A 118 4.78 -6.24 -15.63
C ILE A 118 5.43 -7.49 -16.22
N ASP A 119 6.75 -7.52 -16.27
CA ASP A 119 7.52 -8.60 -16.86
C ASP A 119 7.47 -9.87 -15.97
N VAL A 120 7.70 -11.03 -16.61
CA VAL A 120 7.80 -12.31 -15.90
C VAL A 120 9.02 -12.29 -14.99
N GLY A 121 8.88 -12.84 -13.78
CA GLY A 121 9.98 -12.92 -12.81
C GLY A 121 10.11 -11.69 -11.90
N TRP A 122 9.18 -10.74 -11.96
CA TRP A 122 9.14 -9.53 -11.13
C TRP A 122 9.31 -9.81 -9.63
N VAL A 123 8.79 -10.93 -9.14
CA VAL A 123 8.88 -11.31 -7.72
C VAL A 123 10.33 -11.46 -7.24
N ASN A 124 11.25 -11.79 -8.15
CA ASN A 124 12.68 -11.94 -7.87
C ASN A 124 13.52 -10.71 -8.30
N GLU A 125 12.90 -9.61 -8.70
CA GLU A 125 13.62 -8.40 -9.12
C GLU A 125 14.27 -7.68 -7.94
N PHE A 126 13.64 -7.76 -6.76
CA PHE A 126 14.16 -7.23 -5.51
C PHE A 126 14.25 -8.32 -4.44
N ASP A 127 15.04 -8.06 -3.41
CA ASP A 127 15.26 -8.98 -2.29
C ASP A 127 13.95 -9.38 -1.59
N LYS A 128 13.95 -10.55 -0.93
CA LYS A 128 12.82 -11.02 -0.12
C LYS A 128 11.51 -11.17 -0.92
N ASN A 129 11.58 -11.69 -2.14
CA ASN A 129 10.44 -11.82 -3.04
C ASN A 129 9.77 -10.47 -3.32
N SER A 130 10.57 -9.43 -3.52
CA SER A 130 10.12 -8.06 -3.73
C SER A 130 9.24 -7.52 -2.57
N ALA A 131 9.48 -7.99 -1.33
CA ALA A 131 8.80 -7.55 -0.12
C ALA A 131 9.77 -6.79 0.82
N PRO A 132 9.85 -5.45 0.75
CA PRO A 132 10.84 -4.67 1.49
C PRO A 132 10.56 -4.57 2.98
N TYR A 133 9.33 -4.83 3.41
CA TYR A 133 8.88 -4.83 4.79
C TYR A 133 7.76 -5.85 4.97
N THR A 134 7.45 -6.15 6.23
CA THR A 134 6.35 -7.05 6.58
C THR A 134 5.46 -6.42 7.65
N SER A 135 4.33 -7.05 7.90
CA SER A 135 3.43 -6.74 9.01
C SER A 135 2.76 -8.02 9.47
N THR A 136 1.84 -7.91 10.43
CA THR A 136 0.97 -9.00 10.84
C THR A 136 -0.41 -8.46 11.21
N ILE A 137 -1.33 -9.37 11.52
CA ILE A 137 -2.68 -9.01 11.94
C ILE A 137 -2.78 -9.08 13.45
N VAL A 138 -3.33 -8.02 14.03
CA VAL A 138 -3.62 -7.86 15.46
C VAL A 138 -5.09 -7.52 15.67
N LEU A 139 -5.54 -7.60 16.93
CA LEU A 139 -6.88 -7.24 17.33
C LEU A 139 -6.81 -5.90 18.07
N LEU A 140 -7.36 -4.83 17.48
CA LEU A 140 -7.45 -3.53 18.15
C LEU A 140 -8.79 -3.46 18.88
N VAL A 141 -8.75 -3.26 20.20
CA VAL A 141 -9.92 -3.22 21.07
C VAL A 141 -10.06 -1.87 21.74
N ARG A 142 -11.23 -1.59 22.32
CA ARG A 142 -11.47 -0.38 23.12
C ARG A 142 -10.64 -0.39 24.40
N GLU A 143 -10.31 0.77 24.94
CA GLU A 143 -9.65 0.94 26.25
C GLU A 143 -10.34 0.08 27.33
N GLY A 144 -9.53 -0.56 28.17
CA GLY A 144 -10.00 -1.47 29.23
C GLY A 144 -10.59 -2.78 28.73
N ASN A 145 -10.54 -3.03 27.41
CA ASN A 145 -10.99 -4.27 26.78
C ASN A 145 -12.32 -4.82 27.32
N PRO A 146 -13.43 -4.11 27.18
CA PRO A 146 -14.71 -4.42 27.86
C PRO A 146 -15.29 -5.78 27.52
N LYS A 147 -14.86 -6.38 26.41
CA LYS A 147 -15.29 -7.71 25.97
C LYS A 147 -14.32 -8.82 26.37
N ASN A 148 -13.24 -8.51 27.09
CA ASN A 148 -12.20 -9.44 27.51
C ASN A 148 -11.68 -10.28 26.32
N ILE A 149 -11.35 -9.61 25.22
CA ILE A 149 -10.81 -10.23 24.01
C ILE A 149 -9.32 -10.49 24.25
N SER A 150 -8.89 -11.74 24.17
CA SER A 150 -7.50 -12.15 24.33
C SER A 150 -6.95 -12.89 23.10
N ASP A 151 -7.83 -13.45 22.26
CA ASP A 151 -7.45 -14.20 21.07
C ASP A 151 -8.63 -14.32 20.09
N TRP A 152 -8.38 -14.90 18.93
CA TRP A 152 -9.38 -15.18 17.88
C TRP A 152 -10.62 -15.90 18.39
N GLY A 153 -10.48 -16.79 19.39
CA GLY A 153 -11.61 -17.52 19.98
C GLY A 153 -12.63 -16.64 20.70
N ASP A 154 -12.23 -15.42 21.09
CA ASP A 154 -13.12 -14.50 21.80
C ASP A 154 -13.98 -13.68 20.84
N ILE A 155 -13.49 -13.38 19.65
CA ILE A 155 -14.20 -12.54 18.69
C ILE A 155 -15.33 -13.28 17.95
N VAL A 156 -15.42 -14.59 18.09
CA VAL A 156 -16.54 -15.40 17.56
C VAL A 156 -17.67 -15.59 18.58
N LYS A 157 -17.52 -15.08 19.81
CA LYS A 157 -18.55 -15.17 20.86
C LYS A 157 -19.76 -14.31 20.50
N PRO A 158 -20.98 -14.75 20.85
CA PRO A 158 -22.17 -13.94 20.66
C PRO A 158 -22.08 -12.57 21.35
N GLY A 159 -22.51 -11.51 20.66
CA GLY A 159 -22.53 -10.15 21.20
C GLY A 159 -21.19 -9.39 21.12
N VAL A 160 -20.18 -9.97 20.47
CA VAL A 160 -18.97 -9.23 20.03
C VAL A 160 -19.23 -8.69 18.64
N GLN A 161 -18.95 -7.41 18.44
CA GLN A 161 -19.07 -6.74 17.15
C GLN A 161 -17.68 -6.55 16.52
N VAL A 162 -17.48 -7.14 15.35
CA VAL A 162 -16.21 -7.12 14.62
C VAL A 162 -16.28 -6.14 13.45
N ILE A 163 -15.20 -5.37 13.26
CA ILE A 163 -14.97 -4.55 12.08
C ILE A 163 -13.80 -5.14 11.30
N THR A 164 -13.97 -5.30 10.01
CA THR A 164 -12.91 -5.75 9.07
C THR A 164 -13.27 -5.30 7.66
N PRO A 165 -12.31 -5.02 6.78
CA PRO A 165 -12.63 -4.71 5.38
C PRO A 165 -13.07 -5.96 4.60
N ASP A 166 -13.59 -5.73 3.38
CA ASP A 166 -14.10 -6.77 2.49
C ASP A 166 -12.95 -7.47 1.73
N PRO A 167 -12.77 -8.79 1.85
CA PRO A 167 -11.76 -9.55 1.10
C PRO A 167 -11.91 -9.52 -0.43
N LYS A 168 -13.08 -9.14 -0.95
CA LYS A 168 -13.29 -8.98 -2.39
C LYS A 168 -12.66 -7.70 -2.95
N SER A 169 -12.38 -6.70 -2.12
CA SER A 169 -11.84 -5.40 -2.54
C SER A 169 -10.54 -5.03 -1.85
N SER A 170 -10.27 -5.55 -0.66
CA SER A 170 -9.14 -5.22 0.19
C SER A 170 -8.16 -6.38 0.34
N GLY A 171 -6.91 -6.18 -0.10
CA GLY A 171 -5.84 -7.13 0.17
C GLY A 171 -5.57 -7.29 1.67
N GLY A 172 -5.70 -6.20 2.45
CA GLY A 172 -5.60 -6.28 3.90
C GLY A 172 -6.61 -7.24 4.53
N ALA A 173 -7.83 -7.24 4.03
CA ALA A 173 -8.88 -8.15 4.50
C ALA A 173 -8.59 -9.62 4.17
N ARG A 174 -7.90 -9.90 3.06
CA ARG A 174 -7.48 -11.28 2.75
C ARG A 174 -6.48 -11.79 3.76
N TRP A 175 -5.54 -10.96 4.19
CA TRP A 175 -4.63 -11.31 5.29
C TRP A 175 -5.38 -11.54 6.61
N ASN A 176 -6.38 -10.70 6.95
CA ASN A 176 -7.21 -10.88 8.14
C ASN A 176 -7.95 -12.23 8.10
N PHE A 177 -8.55 -12.57 6.96
CA PHE A 177 -9.25 -13.84 6.76
C PHE A 177 -8.32 -15.04 6.92
N LEU A 178 -7.15 -15.00 6.27
CA LEU A 178 -6.18 -16.11 6.31
C LEU A 178 -5.56 -16.29 7.71
N ALA A 179 -5.34 -15.21 8.46
CA ALA A 179 -4.90 -15.30 9.86
C ALA A 179 -5.95 -16.00 10.74
N ALA A 180 -7.22 -15.60 10.60
CA ALA A 180 -8.32 -16.25 11.32
C ALA A 180 -8.51 -17.72 10.90
N TRP A 181 -8.36 -18.02 9.59
CA TRP A 181 -8.39 -19.38 9.09
C TRP A 181 -7.28 -20.26 9.68
N ALA A 182 -6.04 -19.75 9.69
CA ALA A 182 -4.89 -20.47 10.23
C ALA A 182 -5.06 -20.80 11.73
N PHE A 183 -5.63 -19.87 12.49
CA PHE A 183 -5.98 -20.14 13.89
C PHE A 183 -7.04 -21.24 14.01
N ALA A 184 -8.12 -21.16 13.20
CA ALA A 184 -9.16 -22.18 13.19
C ALA A 184 -8.61 -23.55 12.80
N ASP A 185 -7.76 -23.61 11.78
CA ASP A 185 -7.13 -24.84 11.28
C ASP A 185 -6.27 -25.53 12.35
N LYS A 186 -5.45 -24.76 13.04
CA LYS A 186 -4.67 -25.26 14.18
C LYS A 186 -5.57 -25.76 15.31
N ARG A 187 -6.62 -25.00 15.65
CA ARG A 187 -7.56 -25.35 16.71
C ARG A 187 -8.35 -26.63 16.41
N ASN A 188 -8.74 -26.81 15.16
CA ASN A 188 -9.60 -27.90 14.70
C ASN A 188 -8.79 -29.07 14.11
N ASN A 189 -7.45 -29.06 14.24
CA ASN A 189 -6.55 -30.11 13.74
C ASN A 189 -6.76 -30.40 12.22
N GLY A 190 -6.96 -29.36 11.41
CA GLY A 190 -7.12 -29.46 9.97
C GLY A 190 -8.54 -29.85 9.51
N ASP A 191 -9.55 -29.86 10.39
CA ASP A 191 -10.93 -30.11 9.99
C ASP A 191 -11.52 -28.88 9.28
N GLU A 192 -11.67 -28.98 7.96
CA GLU A 192 -12.18 -27.89 7.12
C GLU A 192 -13.61 -27.47 7.52
N SER A 193 -14.46 -28.42 7.92
CA SER A 193 -15.83 -28.10 8.34
C SER A 193 -15.83 -27.23 9.58
N GLY A 194 -15.02 -27.59 10.58
CA GLY A 194 -14.84 -26.79 11.79
C GLY A 194 -14.22 -25.43 11.53
N ASN A 195 -13.31 -25.34 10.55
CA ASN A 195 -12.71 -24.08 10.13
C ASN A 195 -13.78 -23.16 9.50
N MET A 196 -14.61 -23.70 8.62
CA MET A 196 -15.72 -22.95 8.01
C MET A 196 -16.75 -22.49 9.05
N GLU A 197 -17.06 -23.31 10.04
CA GLU A 197 -17.96 -22.94 11.14
C GLU A 197 -17.39 -21.78 11.96
N PHE A 198 -16.11 -21.85 12.29
CA PHE A 198 -15.41 -20.77 12.99
C PHE A 198 -15.46 -19.45 12.21
N LEU A 199 -15.15 -19.49 10.93
CA LEU A 199 -15.18 -18.29 10.08
C LEU A 199 -16.64 -17.78 9.89
N ARG A 200 -17.65 -18.65 9.80
CA ARG A 200 -19.06 -18.22 9.79
C ARG A 200 -19.42 -17.50 11.09
N ALA A 201 -18.99 -18.03 12.24
CA ALA A 201 -19.23 -17.37 13.52
C ALA A 201 -18.53 -16.00 13.58
N LEU A 202 -17.29 -15.89 13.09
CA LEU A 202 -16.56 -14.63 12.97
C LEU A 202 -17.34 -13.63 12.09
N TYR A 203 -17.67 -14.03 10.85
CA TYR A 203 -18.33 -13.14 9.90
C TYR A 203 -19.78 -12.84 10.23
N SER A 204 -20.45 -13.66 11.06
CA SER A 204 -21.77 -13.30 11.62
C SER A 204 -21.68 -12.16 12.63
N ASN A 205 -20.53 -11.96 13.26
CA ASN A 205 -20.24 -10.86 14.17
C ASN A 205 -19.73 -9.60 13.44
N VAL A 206 -19.42 -9.70 12.15
CA VAL A 206 -18.98 -8.56 11.33
C VAL A 206 -20.17 -7.65 11.03
N THR A 207 -20.13 -6.44 11.57
CA THR A 207 -21.21 -5.45 11.42
C THR A 207 -21.03 -4.57 10.18
N VAL A 208 -19.78 -4.30 9.79
CA VAL A 208 -19.44 -3.48 8.61
C VAL A 208 -18.29 -4.16 7.85
N LEU A 209 -18.40 -4.23 6.52
CA LEU A 209 -17.34 -4.57 5.58
C LEU A 209 -17.01 -3.33 4.75
N ASP A 210 -15.93 -2.64 5.11
CA ASP A 210 -15.45 -1.48 4.37
C ASP A 210 -14.65 -1.91 3.13
N SER A 211 -14.53 -1.01 2.15
CA SER A 211 -13.81 -1.32 0.90
C SER A 211 -12.30 -1.41 1.03
N GLY A 212 -11.72 -0.98 2.15
CA GLY A 212 -10.29 -0.98 2.45
C GLY A 212 -9.99 -0.85 3.93
N ALA A 213 -8.75 -1.10 4.32
CA ALA A 213 -8.31 -1.11 5.72
C ALA A 213 -8.53 0.25 6.40
N ARG A 214 -8.18 1.36 5.75
CA ARG A 214 -8.39 2.71 6.31
C ARG A 214 -9.87 3.01 6.54
N GLY A 215 -10.78 2.54 5.68
CA GLY A 215 -12.23 2.64 5.89
C GLY A 215 -12.65 1.95 7.19
N SER A 216 -12.17 0.74 7.43
CA SER A 216 -12.45 -0.01 8.66
C SER A 216 -11.87 0.69 9.91
N THR A 217 -10.68 1.27 9.80
CA THR A 217 -10.10 2.09 10.88
C THR A 217 -11.00 3.29 11.19
N THR A 218 -11.44 4.05 10.18
CA THR A 218 -12.39 5.16 10.35
C THR A 218 -13.71 4.69 10.97
N THR A 219 -14.29 3.58 10.48
CA THR A 219 -15.51 3.00 11.04
C THR A 219 -15.35 2.65 12.52
N PHE A 220 -14.24 2.03 12.89
CA PHE A 220 -13.98 1.66 14.28
C PHE A 220 -13.62 2.86 15.14
N VAL A 221 -12.65 3.68 14.75
CA VAL A 221 -12.10 4.76 15.59
C VAL A 221 -13.04 5.97 15.63
N GLU A 222 -13.33 6.57 14.47
CA GLU A 222 -14.05 7.85 14.37
C GLU A 222 -15.57 7.65 14.51
N ASN A 223 -16.14 6.65 13.82
CA ASN A 223 -17.57 6.35 13.89
C ASN A 223 -17.95 5.53 15.14
N ARG A 224 -16.97 5.09 15.94
CA ARG A 224 -17.12 4.35 17.19
C ARG A 224 -17.96 3.07 17.07
N GLN A 225 -17.92 2.40 15.93
CA GLN A 225 -18.63 1.16 15.69
C GLN A 225 -17.74 -0.05 16.05
N GLY A 226 -18.37 -1.13 16.50
CA GLY A 226 -17.70 -2.38 16.83
C GLY A 226 -16.96 -2.38 18.17
N ASP A 227 -16.67 -3.59 18.63
CA ASP A 227 -15.90 -3.87 19.84
C ASP A 227 -14.42 -4.18 19.53
N VAL A 228 -14.16 -4.74 18.34
CA VAL A 228 -12.82 -5.11 17.87
C VAL A 228 -12.67 -4.84 16.39
N LEU A 229 -11.50 -4.32 16.01
CA LEU A 229 -11.05 -4.18 14.63
C LEU A 229 -9.97 -5.22 14.33
N LEU A 230 -10.15 -6.01 13.28
CA LEU A 230 -9.07 -6.79 12.71
C LEU A 230 -8.15 -5.84 11.94
N ALA A 231 -7.01 -5.52 12.53
CA ALA A 231 -6.11 -4.49 12.02
C ALA A 231 -4.76 -5.05 11.59
N TRP A 232 -4.14 -4.39 10.62
CA TRP A 232 -2.72 -4.53 10.43
C TRP A 232 -1.99 -3.90 11.62
N GLU A 233 -0.88 -4.51 12.04
CA GLU A 233 -0.12 -4.08 13.19
C GLU A 233 0.31 -2.61 13.10
N ASN A 234 0.76 -2.16 11.93
CA ASN A 234 1.12 -0.75 11.71
C ASN A 234 -0.08 0.21 11.84
N GLU A 235 -1.26 -0.16 11.33
CA GLU A 235 -2.48 0.65 11.50
C GLU A 235 -2.89 0.74 12.97
N ALA A 236 -2.79 -0.37 13.72
CA ALA A 236 -3.10 -0.38 15.14
C ALA A 236 -2.16 0.54 15.93
N PHE A 237 -0.85 0.52 15.65
CA PHE A 237 0.10 1.44 16.28
C PHE A 237 -0.13 2.90 15.90
N LEU A 238 -0.49 3.18 14.65
CA LEU A 238 -0.87 4.54 14.22
C LEU A 238 -2.06 5.05 15.02
N VAL A 239 -3.11 4.22 15.18
CA VAL A 239 -4.28 4.56 16.00
C VAL A 239 -3.89 4.80 17.45
N MET A 240 -3.05 3.94 18.05
CA MET A 240 -2.58 4.13 19.44
C MET A 240 -1.80 5.43 19.61
N ASN A 241 -1.02 5.83 18.61
CA ASN A 241 -0.28 7.09 18.64
C ASN A 241 -1.16 8.32 18.45
N GLU A 242 -2.21 8.22 17.62
CA GLU A 242 -3.14 9.33 17.34
C GLU A 242 -4.18 9.52 18.44
N TYR A 243 -4.61 8.42 19.06
CA TYR A 243 -5.63 8.38 20.10
C TYR A 243 -5.11 7.72 21.39
N PRO A 244 -4.17 8.36 22.11
CA PRO A 244 -3.62 7.80 23.34
C PRO A 244 -4.73 7.43 24.34
N ASP A 245 -4.56 6.31 25.03
CA ASP A 245 -5.47 5.83 26.09
C ASP A 245 -6.91 5.55 25.64
N SER A 246 -7.13 5.35 24.32
CA SER A 246 -8.48 5.09 23.79
C SER A 246 -8.67 3.64 23.30
N PHE A 247 -7.58 2.94 23.06
CA PHE A 247 -7.56 1.59 22.49
C PHE A 247 -6.44 0.76 23.07
N GLU A 248 -6.51 -0.56 22.89
CA GLU A 248 -5.48 -1.52 23.26
C GLU A 248 -5.22 -2.49 22.09
N ILE A 249 -3.96 -2.86 21.90
CA ILE A 249 -3.57 -3.89 20.92
C ILE A 249 -3.52 -5.24 21.64
N VAL A 250 -4.32 -6.18 21.18
CA VAL A 250 -4.24 -7.59 21.58
C VAL A 250 -3.50 -8.34 20.49
N VAL A 251 -2.34 -8.89 20.83
CA VAL A 251 -1.56 -9.76 19.94
C VAL A 251 -2.12 -11.18 20.08
N PRO A 252 -2.67 -11.78 19.01
CA PRO A 252 -3.26 -13.10 19.09
C PRO A 252 -2.19 -14.19 19.22
N SER A 253 -2.56 -15.38 19.70
CA SER A 253 -1.65 -16.53 19.87
C SER A 253 -1.03 -17.03 18.57
N LEU A 254 -1.69 -16.78 17.44
CA LEU A 254 -1.24 -17.08 16.09
C LEU A 254 -1.73 -16.01 15.14
N SER A 255 -0.86 -15.59 14.22
CA SER A 255 -1.23 -14.67 13.14
C SER A 255 -0.53 -15.08 11.84
N ILE A 256 -0.49 -14.17 10.86
CA ILE A 256 0.10 -14.42 9.55
C ILE A 256 1.19 -13.37 9.25
N LEU A 257 2.27 -13.82 8.61
CA LEU A 257 3.30 -12.92 8.08
C LEU A 257 2.76 -12.26 6.81
N ALA A 258 2.30 -11.02 6.94
CA ALA A 258 1.86 -10.24 5.81
C ALA A 258 3.08 -9.63 5.09
N GLN A 259 3.22 -9.94 3.81
CA GLN A 259 4.34 -9.55 2.95
C GLN A 259 3.83 -8.69 1.78
N PRO A 260 3.68 -7.37 1.98
CA PRO A 260 3.36 -6.47 0.87
C PRO A 260 4.47 -6.48 -0.17
N SER A 261 4.10 -6.56 -1.43
CA SER A 261 5.06 -6.66 -2.53
C SER A 261 5.12 -5.37 -3.35
N VAL A 262 6.26 -5.17 -3.99
CA VAL A 262 6.52 -4.00 -4.85
C VAL A 262 6.99 -4.46 -6.22
N ALA A 263 6.62 -3.72 -7.27
CA ALA A 263 7.07 -4.01 -8.62
C ALA A 263 7.13 -2.75 -9.50
N VAL A 264 8.02 -2.79 -10.49
CA VAL A 264 8.03 -1.82 -11.59
C VAL A 264 6.93 -2.16 -12.58
N VAL A 265 6.22 -1.18 -13.08
CA VAL A 265 5.25 -1.37 -14.18
C VAL A 265 5.98 -1.20 -15.51
N ASP A 266 6.61 -2.26 -15.97
CA ASP A 266 7.55 -2.27 -17.09
C ASP A 266 7.03 -1.60 -18.37
N ALA A 267 5.79 -1.87 -18.74
CA ALA A 267 5.16 -1.28 -19.92
C ALA A 267 5.07 0.26 -19.81
N ASN A 268 4.84 0.78 -18.60
CA ASN A 268 4.69 2.20 -18.36
C ASN A 268 6.06 2.89 -18.29
N VAL A 269 7.01 2.36 -17.51
CA VAL A 269 8.34 2.98 -17.37
C VAL A 269 9.10 3.03 -18.72
N ARG A 270 8.93 2.02 -19.58
CA ARG A 270 9.48 2.04 -20.95
C ARG A 270 8.86 3.17 -21.79
N ARG A 271 7.57 3.41 -21.65
CA ARG A 271 6.86 4.48 -22.37
C ARG A 271 7.21 5.86 -21.83
N HIS A 272 7.40 5.99 -20.51
CA HIS A 272 7.71 7.27 -19.86
C HIS A 272 9.20 7.59 -19.86
N GLY A 273 10.08 6.59 -20.08
CA GLY A 273 11.53 6.74 -19.94
C GLY A 273 11.98 6.89 -18.48
N THR A 274 11.24 6.29 -17.55
CA THR A 274 11.43 6.41 -16.09
C THR A 274 12.00 5.12 -15.45
N GLU A 275 12.44 4.15 -16.25
CA GLU A 275 12.86 2.83 -15.75
C GLU A 275 13.97 2.93 -14.68
N GLU A 276 14.99 3.75 -14.91
CA GLU A 276 16.12 3.89 -14.00
C GLU A 276 15.68 4.41 -12.62
N VAL A 277 14.94 5.51 -12.60
CA VAL A 277 14.47 6.13 -11.35
C VAL A 277 13.43 5.27 -10.64
N ALA A 278 12.55 4.57 -11.37
CA ALA A 278 11.55 3.66 -10.80
C ALA A 278 12.23 2.45 -10.11
N LYS A 279 13.21 1.83 -10.75
CA LYS A 279 14.02 0.76 -10.15
C LYS A 279 14.83 1.24 -8.94
N ALA A 280 15.44 2.42 -9.04
CA ALA A 280 16.16 3.03 -7.92
C ALA A 280 15.22 3.32 -6.75
N TYR A 281 14.00 3.82 -7.02
CA TYR A 281 12.98 4.07 -6.00
C TYR A 281 12.63 2.80 -5.23
N LEU A 282 12.35 1.69 -5.90
CA LEU A 282 12.01 0.44 -5.22
C LEU A 282 13.23 -0.19 -4.52
N ARG A 283 14.42 -0.13 -5.14
CA ARG A 283 15.65 -0.65 -4.53
C ARG A 283 16.03 0.09 -3.24
N PHE A 284 15.80 1.40 -3.18
CA PHE A 284 16.12 2.19 -2.01
C PHE A 284 15.29 1.81 -0.77
N LEU A 285 14.11 1.18 -0.95
CA LEU A 285 13.32 0.61 0.17
C LEU A 285 14.11 -0.42 1.01
N TYR A 286 15.14 -1.03 0.46
CA TYR A 286 15.99 -2.01 1.13
C TYR A 286 17.25 -1.39 1.77
N SER A 287 17.48 -0.09 1.61
CA SER A 287 18.58 0.61 2.29
C SER A 287 18.36 0.64 3.80
N ASP A 288 19.44 0.65 4.57
CA ASP A 288 19.36 0.71 6.03
C ASP A 288 18.55 1.90 6.53
N GLU A 289 18.65 3.03 5.85
CA GLU A 289 17.93 4.26 6.19
C GLU A 289 16.42 4.10 5.97
N ALA A 290 16.02 3.55 4.82
CA ALA A 290 14.62 3.28 4.51
C ALA A 290 14.03 2.18 5.42
N GLN A 291 14.81 1.14 5.72
CA GLN A 291 14.41 0.08 6.65
C GLN A 291 14.13 0.62 8.06
N ARG A 292 15.00 1.52 8.58
CA ARG A 292 14.73 2.20 9.86
C ARG A 292 13.52 3.12 9.80
N MET A 293 13.27 3.75 8.65
CA MET A 293 12.05 4.55 8.45
C MET A 293 10.79 3.67 8.46
N GLN A 294 10.84 2.50 7.82
CA GLN A 294 9.77 1.50 7.88
C GLN A 294 9.47 1.11 9.33
N GLY A 295 10.51 0.81 10.13
CA GLY A 295 10.35 0.49 11.55
C GLY A 295 9.70 1.62 12.35
N ARG A 296 10.09 2.87 12.11
CA ARG A 296 9.47 4.06 12.75
C ARG A 296 8.02 4.30 12.31
N ASN A 297 7.63 3.78 11.15
CA ASN A 297 6.25 3.79 10.65
C ASN A 297 5.53 2.47 10.94
N TYR A 298 6.02 1.71 11.93
CA TYR A 298 5.40 0.50 12.45
C TYR A 298 5.31 -0.67 11.47
N TYR A 299 6.11 -0.66 10.40
CA TYR A 299 6.34 -1.84 9.57
C TYR A 299 7.55 -2.60 10.06
N ARG A 300 7.48 -3.93 10.05
CA ARG A 300 8.59 -4.80 10.42
C ARG A 300 9.62 -4.79 9.30
N PRO A 301 10.84 -4.21 9.49
CA PRO A 301 11.89 -4.22 8.47
C PRO A 301 12.22 -5.63 8.00
N SER A 302 12.46 -5.80 6.70
CA SER A 302 12.88 -7.10 6.14
C SER A 302 14.35 -7.45 6.50
N ASN A 303 15.16 -6.44 6.87
CA ASN A 303 16.51 -6.65 7.39
C ASN A 303 16.43 -7.08 8.87
N PRO A 304 16.83 -8.33 9.22
CA PRO A 304 16.66 -8.86 10.57
C PRO A 304 17.52 -8.13 11.62
N ASN A 305 18.63 -7.48 11.24
CA ASN A 305 19.42 -6.71 12.16
C ASN A 305 18.73 -5.38 12.53
N ILE A 306 18.11 -4.74 11.55
CA ILE A 306 17.34 -3.51 11.79
C ILE A 306 16.04 -3.84 12.52
N LEU A 307 15.37 -4.96 12.19
CA LEU A 307 14.17 -5.39 12.92
C LEU A 307 14.44 -5.54 14.43
N LYS A 308 15.61 -6.02 14.83
CA LYS A 308 15.99 -6.12 16.26
C LYS A 308 16.08 -4.75 16.96
N GLU A 309 16.35 -3.67 16.24
CA GLU A 309 16.36 -2.31 16.80
C GLU A 309 14.95 -1.90 17.31
N PHE A 310 13.90 -2.58 16.82
CA PHE A 310 12.49 -2.35 17.16
C PHE A 310 11.86 -3.47 18.01
N ALA A 311 12.68 -4.29 18.69
CA ALA A 311 12.19 -5.41 19.52
C ALA A 311 11.35 -4.96 20.74
N ASN A 312 11.43 -3.70 21.12
CA ASN A 312 10.56 -3.10 22.15
C ASN A 312 9.19 -2.67 21.61
N LEU A 313 9.04 -2.61 20.30
CA LEU A 313 7.80 -2.23 19.62
C LEU A 313 7.02 -3.46 19.14
N PHE A 314 7.72 -4.40 18.50
CA PHE A 314 7.10 -5.60 17.91
C PHE A 314 7.28 -6.81 18.83
N ASP A 315 6.21 -7.59 19.03
CA ASP A 315 6.36 -8.93 19.57
C ASP A 315 7.01 -9.83 18.50
N LEU A 316 8.31 -10.12 18.70
CA LEU A 316 9.08 -10.98 17.81
C LEU A 316 8.86 -12.47 18.05
N ASN A 317 8.11 -12.85 19.11
CA ASN A 317 7.83 -14.24 19.48
C ASN A 317 6.44 -14.71 19.02
N ILE A 318 5.63 -13.81 18.43
CA ILE A 318 4.33 -14.19 17.90
C ILE A 318 4.47 -15.35 16.89
N GLN A 319 3.63 -16.36 17.02
CA GLN A 319 3.59 -17.45 16.05
C GLN A 319 2.97 -16.95 14.75
N LEU A 320 3.75 -16.93 13.67
CA LEU A 320 3.31 -16.52 12.33
C LEU A 320 3.30 -17.71 11.38
N VAL A 321 2.20 -17.88 10.68
CA VAL A 321 2.14 -18.69 9.45
C VAL A 321 2.49 -17.84 8.24
N ASN A 322 2.85 -18.44 7.12
CA ASN A 322 3.12 -17.73 5.86
C ASN A 322 2.23 -18.26 4.73
N ILE A 323 2.17 -17.50 3.65
CA ILE A 323 1.27 -17.81 2.54
C ILE A 323 1.70 -19.07 1.78
N ASP A 324 3.01 -19.29 1.61
CA ASP A 324 3.52 -20.39 0.79
C ASP A 324 3.36 -21.73 1.49
N ASP A 325 3.86 -21.85 2.72
CA ASP A 325 3.88 -23.12 3.45
C ASP A 325 2.49 -23.56 3.93
N ASN A 326 1.63 -22.59 4.29
CA ASN A 326 0.35 -22.88 4.93
C ASN A 326 -0.84 -22.85 3.94
N PHE A 327 -0.69 -22.16 2.81
CA PHE A 327 -1.79 -21.95 1.87
C PHE A 327 -1.44 -22.30 0.42
N GLY A 328 -0.19 -22.71 0.14
CA GLY A 328 0.29 -23.08 -1.20
C GLY A 328 0.51 -21.88 -2.13
N GLY A 329 0.77 -20.70 -1.56
CA GLY A 329 0.96 -19.45 -2.26
C GLY A 329 -0.35 -18.72 -2.60
N TRP A 330 -0.21 -17.49 -3.11
CA TRP A 330 -1.37 -16.62 -3.38
C TRP A 330 -2.32 -17.15 -4.44
N GLU A 331 -1.84 -17.83 -5.47
CA GLU A 331 -2.70 -18.40 -6.51
C GLU A 331 -3.64 -19.45 -5.94
N ALA A 332 -3.11 -20.40 -5.16
CA ALA A 332 -3.89 -21.44 -4.51
C ALA A 332 -4.85 -20.84 -3.45
N ALA A 333 -4.37 -19.92 -2.63
CA ALA A 333 -5.18 -19.23 -1.64
C ALA A 333 -6.34 -18.45 -2.27
N THR A 334 -6.08 -17.74 -3.38
CA THR A 334 -7.12 -16.98 -4.08
C THR A 334 -8.18 -17.89 -4.66
N ALA A 335 -7.76 -18.98 -5.33
CA ALA A 335 -8.69 -19.95 -5.90
C ALA A 335 -9.56 -20.62 -4.83
N ARG A 336 -8.97 -20.99 -3.68
CA ARG A 336 -9.67 -21.69 -2.60
C ARG A 336 -10.59 -20.78 -1.80
N PHE A 337 -10.16 -19.55 -1.50
CA PHE A 337 -10.85 -18.71 -0.51
C PHE A 337 -11.61 -17.54 -1.10
N PHE A 338 -11.11 -16.92 -2.20
CA PHE A 338 -11.56 -15.58 -2.61
C PHE A 338 -12.13 -15.51 -4.02
N ALA A 339 -11.97 -16.55 -4.85
CA ALA A 339 -12.63 -16.63 -6.16
C ALA A 339 -14.17 -16.62 -6.01
N ASP A 340 -14.87 -16.33 -7.09
CA ASP A 340 -16.33 -16.33 -7.07
C ASP A 340 -16.87 -17.73 -6.74
N GLY A 341 -17.75 -17.81 -5.74
CA GLY A 341 -18.28 -19.05 -5.20
C GLY A 341 -17.33 -19.82 -4.27
N ALA A 342 -16.13 -19.32 -4.01
CA ALA A 342 -15.16 -19.92 -3.12
C ALA A 342 -15.58 -19.83 -1.63
N ILE A 343 -14.71 -20.26 -0.72
CA ILE A 343 -15.03 -20.41 0.71
C ILE A 343 -15.57 -19.12 1.33
N PHE A 344 -15.01 -17.96 1.01
CA PHE A 344 -15.52 -16.70 1.55
C PHE A 344 -17.00 -16.45 1.17
N ASP A 345 -17.36 -16.68 -0.09
CA ASP A 345 -18.74 -16.51 -0.54
C ASP A 345 -19.72 -17.53 0.09
N GLN A 346 -19.21 -18.71 0.47
CA GLN A 346 -20.00 -19.73 1.19
C GLN A 346 -20.19 -19.41 2.67
N ILE A 347 -19.23 -18.72 3.29
CA ILE A 347 -19.27 -18.27 4.68
C ILE A 347 -20.13 -17.02 4.83
N TYR A 348 -19.89 -16.01 3.99
CA TYR A 348 -20.57 -14.72 4.03
C TYR A 348 -21.72 -14.65 3.02
N ARG A 349 -22.78 -15.40 3.28
CA ARG A 349 -24.07 -15.26 2.57
C ARG A 349 -24.99 -14.35 3.39
N LYS A 350 -25.21 -13.13 2.91
CA LYS A 350 -26.29 -12.28 3.39
C LYS A 350 -27.61 -12.68 2.75
#